data_4b40acc86388ce4fade8e3633c15fdf4
#
_entry.id   4b40acc86388ce4fade8e3633c15fdf4
#
_cell.length_a   1.000
_cell.length_b   1.000
_cell.length_c   1.000
_cell.angle_alpha   90.00
_cell.angle_beta   90.00
_cell.angle_gamma   90.00
#
_symmetry.space_group_name_H-M   'P 1'
#
loop_
_entity.id
_entity.type
_entity.pdbx_description
1 polymer ?
#
loop_
_entity_poly.entity_id
_entity_poly.type
_entity_poly.pdbx_seq_one_letter_code
_entity_poly.pdbx_strand_id
1 'polypeptide(L)'
;MKNFKIKISLSYALFLLIIISSCKKDNEQDNDSYESYRYELWKNLIDNNYNFDFIGREKDYGTYPLYAGLEFDNDHEGSGGFESEDVLANIDEILATIASPDIVLLSIGGNDLLDGGNPPSEPIENIVELVGKLQAHNNNIIIYLEEIAPANSETMTNSLTININDFNSQIVTIADSLTNSSSKVIALDMNSNFNESFLADDVHYNQEGAKFIADIYFAGIQSEFSSTNLSDIKILPLGDSRVEGNRP
;
A
#
# COMPACT_ATOMS: atom_id res chain seq x y z
N MET A 1 -40.73 -60.79 62.28
CA MET A 1 -39.75 -60.96 61.20
C MET A 1 -40.42 -60.33 59.96
N LYS A 2 -39.97 -59.11 59.58
CA LYS A 2 -40.55 -58.35 58.44
C LYS A 2 -39.49 -58.41 57.28
N ASN A 3 -39.86 -59.05 56.18
CA ASN A 3 -39.11 -59.10 54.99
C ASN A 3 -39.17 -57.76 54.27
N PHE A 4 -38.00 -57.12 54.11
CA PHE A 4 -37.85 -55.89 53.34
C PHE A 4 -37.37 -56.27 51.93
N LYS A 5 -38.26 -56.03 50.95
CA LYS A 5 -37.96 -56.24 49.55
C LYS A 5 -37.36 -54.92 48.99
N ILE A 6 -36.11 -54.97 48.63
CA ILE A 6 -35.46 -53.85 47.93
C ILE A 6 -35.85 -53.92 46.46
N LYS A 7 -36.55 -52.90 45.95
CA LYS A 7 -36.74 -52.69 44.50
C LYS A 7 -35.56 -51.96 43.93
N ILE A 8 -34.82 -52.63 43.09
CA ILE A 8 -33.78 -51.99 42.27
C ILE A 8 -34.47 -51.38 41.07
N SER A 9 -34.46 -50.04 41.01
CA SER A 9 -34.89 -49.27 39.84
C SER A 9 -33.73 -49.19 38.86
N LEU A 10 -33.88 -49.81 37.72
CA LEU A 10 -32.90 -49.75 36.62
C LEU A 10 -33.10 -48.46 35.85
N SER A 11 -32.31 -47.45 36.18
CA SER A 11 -32.29 -46.18 35.46
C SER A 11 -31.42 -46.33 34.22
N TYR A 12 -32.06 -46.35 33.05
CA TYR A 12 -31.36 -46.33 31.76
C TYR A 12 -30.80 -44.91 31.59
N ALA A 13 -29.49 -44.77 31.83
CA ALA A 13 -28.77 -43.57 31.42
C ALA A 13 -28.54 -43.67 29.91
N LEU A 14 -29.34 -42.90 29.17
CA LEU A 14 -29.16 -42.67 27.74
C LEU A 14 -27.92 -41.79 27.55
N PHE A 15 -26.79 -42.42 27.25
CA PHE A 15 -25.57 -41.69 26.85
C PHE A 15 -25.80 -41.12 25.45
N LEU A 16 -26.16 -39.86 25.38
CA LEU A 16 -26.21 -39.09 24.14
C LEU A 16 -24.75 -38.87 23.70
N LEU A 17 -24.26 -39.64 22.76
CA LEU A 17 -22.99 -39.42 22.10
C LEU A 17 -23.17 -38.20 21.23
N ILE A 18 -22.78 -37.01 21.74
CA ILE A 18 -22.60 -35.83 20.94
C ILE A 18 -21.34 -36.06 20.10
N ILE A 19 -21.51 -36.48 18.86
CA ILE A 19 -20.47 -36.44 17.86
C ILE A 19 -20.26 -34.95 17.59
N ILE A 20 -19.28 -34.36 18.27
CA ILE A 20 -18.72 -33.09 17.87
C ILE A 20 -18.01 -33.39 16.55
N SER A 21 -18.73 -33.22 15.45
CA SER A 21 -18.11 -33.04 14.14
C SER A 21 -17.27 -31.78 14.28
N SER A 22 -16.01 -31.95 14.64
CA SER A 22 -15.01 -30.93 14.46
C SER A 22 -14.96 -30.71 12.95
N CYS A 23 -15.72 -29.73 12.45
CA CYS A 23 -15.32 -29.08 11.21
C CYS A 23 -13.90 -28.62 11.46
N LYS A 24 -12.94 -29.38 10.96
CA LYS A 24 -11.69 -28.77 10.55
C LYS A 24 -12.12 -27.65 9.61
N LYS A 25 -12.01 -26.39 10.05
CA LYS A 25 -11.73 -25.32 9.14
C LYS A 25 -10.50 -25.84 8.40
N ASP A 26 -10.70 -26.30 7.18
CA ASP A 26 -9.61 -26.36 6.24
C ASP A 26 -9.03 -24.96 6.34
N ASN A 27 -7.77 -24.85 6.69
CA ASN A 27 -7.00 -23.67 6.48
C ASN A 27 -7.02 -23.52 4.94
N GLU A 28 -8.03 -22.85 4.41
CA GLU A 28 -7.81 -22.02 3.25
C GLU A 28 -6.71 -21.10 3.72
N GLN A 29 -5.53 -21.37 3.29
CA GLN A 29 -4.41 -20.47 3.28
C GLN A 29 -4.97 -19.32 2.46
N ASP A 30 -5.46 -18.29 3.15
CA ASP A 30 -5.82 -17.02 2.52
C ASP A 30 -4.59 -16.64 1.73
N ASN A 31 -4.67 -16.83 0.42
CA ASN A 31 -3.60 -16.57 -0.51
C ASN A 31 -3.64 -15.08 -0.87
N ASP A 32 -3.84 -14.24 0.15
CA ASP A 32 -3.90 -12.79 0.08
C ASP A 32 -2.50 -12.17 0.01
N SER A 33 -1.55 -12.90 -0.58
CA SER A 33 -0.22 -12.33 -0.79
C SER A 33 -0.22 -11.47 -2.05
N TYR A 34 0.19 -10.24 -1.86
CA TYR A 34 0.37 -9.28 -2.94
C TYR A 34 1.70 -8.53 -2.76
N GLU A 35 2.19 -7.96 -3.85
CA GLU A 35 3.50 -7.30 -3.86
C GLU A 35 3.34 -5.79 -3.73
N SER A 36 4.25 -5.17 -2.97
CA SER A 36 4.50 -3.73 -3.11
C SER A 36 5.56 -3.49 -4.19
N TYR A 37 5.49 -2.35 -4.86
CA TYR A 37 6.49 -1.92 -5.83
C TYR A 37 7.88 -1.70 -5.21
N ARG A 38 7.99 -1.53 -3.89
CA ARG A 38 9.21 -1.11 -3.17
C ARG A 38 10.41 -2.02 -3.43
N TYR A 39 10.22 -3.35 -3.40
CA TYR A 39 11.32 -4.29 -3.64
C TYR A 39 11.87 -4.21 -5.06
N GLU A 40 11.00 -4.08 -6.07
CA GLU A 40 11.42 -3.94 -7.46
C GLU A 40 12.09 -2.57 -7.70
N LEU A 41 11.55 -1.49 -7.11
CA LEU A 41 12.18 -0.16 -7.17
C LEU A 41 13.56 -0.15 -6.49
N TRP A 42 13.68 -0.78 -5.31
CA TRP A 42 14.94 -0.92 -4.60
C TRP A 42 16.00 -1.60 -5.46
N LYS A 43 15.64 -2.67 -6.19
CA LYS A 43 16.55 -3.34 -7.14
C LYS A 43 16.96 -2.40 -8.28
N ASN A 44 16.03 -1.67 -8.86
CA ASN A 44 16.31 -0.71 -9.93
C ASN A 44 17.31 0.37 -9.46
N LEU A 45 17.16 0.87 -8.24
CA LEU A 45 18.06 1.86 -7.65
C LEU A 45 19.47 1.28 -7.41
N ILE A 46 19.57 0.04 -6.88
CA ILE A 46 20.84 -0.68 -6.69
C ILE A 46 21.56 -0.88 -8.03
N ASP A 47 20.86 -1.38 -9.05
CA ASP A 47 21.43 -1.68 -10.37
C ASP A 47 21.99 -0.43 -11.06
N ASN A 48 21.42 0.72 -10.74
CA ASN A 48 21.83 2.01 -11.31
C ASN A 48 22.75 2.83 -10.37
N ASN A 49 23.25 2.20 -9.28
CA ASN A 49 24.21 2.76 -8.34
C ASN A 49 23.76 4.06 -7.66
N TYR A 50 22.47 4.17 -7.33
CA TYR A 50 22.00 5.22 -6.45
C TYR A 50 22.45 4.95 -5.02
N ASN A 51 22.81 6.02 -4.29
CA ASN A 51 22.99 5.97 -2.85
C ASN A 51 21.71 6.49 -2.20
N PHE A 52 20.94 5.62 -1.54
CA PHE A 52 19.61 5.93 -1.01
C PHE A 52 19.31 5.09 0.24
N ASP A 53 18.28 5.51 0.95
CA ASP A 53 17.75 4.88 2.15
C ASP A 53 16.22 5.01 2.09
N PHE A 54 15.48 3.91 2.08
CA PHE A 54 14.07 3.97 2.34
C PHE A 54 13.84 4.30 3.81
N ILE A 55 12.92 5.18 4.09
CA ILE A 55 12.63 5.62 5.45
C ILE A 55 11.15 5.44 5.76
N GLY A 56 10.85 5.18 7.03
CA GLY A 56 9.51 4.95 7.54
C GLY A 56 9.57 4.29 8.91
N ARG A 57 8.42 4.18 9.55
CA ARG A 57 8.27 3.51 10.86
C ARG A 57 7.84 2.06 10.71
N GLU A 58 7.24 1.74 9.57
CA GLU A 58 6.67 0.43 9.28
C GLU A 58 7.68 -0.42 8.50
N LYS A 59 7.54 -1.73 8.64
CA LYS A 59 8.30 -2.75 7.90
C LYS A 59 7.35 -3.88 7.58
N ASP A 60 7.34 -4.33 6.34
CA ASP A 60 6.60 -5.55 6.07
C ASP A 60 7.31 -6.80 6.63
N TYR A 61 6.54 -7.86 6.84
CA TYR A 61 7.04 -9.12 7.41
C TYR A 61 7.37 -10.16 6.33
N GLY A 62 7.33 -9.76 5.05
CA GLY A 62 7.55 -10.64 3.93
C GLY A 62 8.98 -11.15 3.84
N THR A 63 9.13 -12.29 3.20
CA THR A 63 10.45 -12.87 2.92
C THR A 63 10.94 -12.42 1.56
N TYR A 64 12.01 -11.63 1.54
CA TYR A 64 12.62 -11.14 0.31
C TYR A 64 13.97 -11.85 0.06
N PRO A 65 14.22 -12.30 -1.19
CA PRO A 65 15.54 -12.82 -1.53
C PRO A 65 16.61 -11.74 -1.41
N LEU A 66 17.83 -12.14 -1.07
CA LEU A 66 18.98 -11.25 -1.22
C LEU A 66 19.13 -10.84 -2.69
N TYR A 67 19.39 -9.57 -2.92
CA TYR A 67 19.70 -9.07 -4.26
C TYR A 67 21.08 -8.37 -4.26
N ALA A 68 21.93 -8.72 -5.20
CA ALA A 68 23.34 -8.29 -5.24
C ALA A 68 24.11 -8.53 -3.91
N GLY A 69 23.67 -9.52 -3.10
CA GLY A 69 24.23 -9.82 -1.78
C GLY A 69 23.74 -8.91 -0.64
N LEU A 70 22.77 -8.05 -0.89
CA LEU A 70 22.17 -7.12 0.06
C LEU A 70 20.79 -7.62 0.53
N GLU A 71 20.44 -7.32 1.78
CA GLU A 71 19.08 -7.44 2.29
C GLU A 71 18.24 -6.25 1.80
N PHE A 72 16.95 -6.49 1.56
CA PHE A 72 16.02 -5.45 1.17
C PHE A 72 15.83 -4.44 2.30
N ASP A 73 15.98 -3.16 1.99
CA ASP A 73 15.61 -2.06 2.85
C ASP A 73 14.09 -1.85 2.74
N ASN A 74 13.34 -2.38 3.71
CA ASN A 74 11.89 -2.46 3.63
C ASN A 74 11.14 -1.42 4.45
N ASP A 75 11.78 -0.32 4.84
CA ASP A 75 11.16 0.76 5.59
C ASP A 75 10.11 1.50 4.75
N HIS A 76 8.96 1.86 5.35
CA HIS A 76 7.84 2.54 4.68
C HIS A 76 6.85 3.16 5.66
N GLU A 77 5.85 3.89 5.12
CA GLU A 77 4.63 4.38 5.79
C GLU A 77 3.39 4.01 4.96
N GLY A 78 3.31 2.77 4.51
CA GLY A 78 2.11 2.19 3.91
C GLY A 78 1.26 1.51 4.97
N SER A 79 -0.06 1.68 4.91
CA SER A 79 -0.99 1.01 5.82
C SER A 79 -2.23 0.54 5.08
N GLY A 80 -2.54 -0.76 5.22
CA GLY A 80 -3.69 -1.38 4.56
C GLY A 80 -5.01 -0.70 4.91
N GLY A 81 -5.82 -0.39 3.90
CA GLY A 81 -7.12 0.22 4.06
C GLY A 81 -7.12 1.72 4.34
N PHE A 82 -5.96 2.38 4.46
CA PHE A 82 -5.91 3.83 4.68
C PHE A 82 -6.53 4.60 3.51
N GLU A 83 -7.35 5.58 3.87
CA GLU A 83 -7.84 6.64 3.00
C GLU A 83 -6.95 7.88 3.11
N SER A 84 -7.17 8.85 2.24
CA SER A 84 -6.37 10.08 2.21
C SER A 84 -6.43 10.87 3.52
N GLU A 85 -7.58 10.85 4.23
CA GLU A 85 -7.74 11.51 5.53
C GLU A 85 -6.89 10.83 6.62
N ASP A 86 -6.72 9.50 6.57
CA ASP A 86 -5.91 8.78 7.54
C ASP A 86 -4.44 9.17 7.44
N VAL A 87 -3.90 9.24 6.21
CA VAL A 87 -2.53 9.69 5.98
C VAL A 87 -2.35 11.14 6.43
N LEU A 88 -3.31 12.02 6.08
CA LEU A 88 -3.28 13.43 6.48
C LEU A 88 -3.31 13.61 8.00
N ALA A 89 -4.11 12.81 8.72
CA ALA A 89 -4.20 12.85 10.17
C ALA A 89 -2.89 12.43 10.87
N ASN A 90 -2.11 11.54 10.24
CA ASN A 90 -0.90 10.96 10.85
C ASN A 90 0.40 11.63 10.39
N ILE A 91 0.41 12.41 9.31
CA ILE A 91 1.65 12.88 8.68
C ILE A 91 2.55 13.72 9.60
N ASP A 92 1.98 14.55 10.46
CA ASP A 92 2.77 15.39 11.38
C ASP A 92 3.55 14.54 12.40
N GLU A 93 2.94 13.45 12.90
CA GLU A 93 3.61 12.50 13.79
C GLU A 93 4.68 11.68 13.04
N ILE A 94 4.38 11.23 11.83
CA ILE A 94 5.33 10.53 10.95
C ILE A 94 6.58 11.38 10.78
N LEU A 95 6.43 12.60 10.27
CA LEU A 95 7.53 13.52 9.99
C LEU A 95 8.32 13.94 11.23
N ALA A 96 7.70 13.89 12.42
CA ALA A 96 8.39 14.18 13.68
C ALA A 96 9.31 13.04 14.15
N THR A 97 9.15 11.83 13.63
CA THR A 97 9.81 10.62 14.13
C THR A 97 10.79 9.97 13.16
N ILE A 98 10.69 10.29 11.87
CA ILE A 98 11.60 9.77 10.83
C ILE A 98 12.65 10.81 10.40
N ALA A 99 13.64 10.38 9.64
CA ALA A 99 14.54 11.30 8.96
C ALA A 99 13.75 12.18 7.98
N SER A 100 14.22 13.42 7.74
CA SER A 100 13.54 14.29 6.76
C SER A 100 13.67 13.70 5.36
N PRO A 101 12.56 13.41 4.65
CA PRO A 101 12.60 12.86 3.30
C PRO A 101 13.09 13.89 2.28
N ASP A 102 13.89 13.41 1.31
CA ASP A 102 14.24 14.15 0.10
C ASP A 102 13.22 13.87 -1.01
N ILE A 103 12.69 12.64 -1.02
CA ILE A 103 11.67 12.16 -1.95
C ILE A 103 10.51 11.55 -1.16
N VAL A 104 9.28 11.83 -1.60
CA VAL A 104 8.07 11.09 -1.17
C VAL A 104 7.45 10.42 -2.38
N LEU A 105 7.15 9.13 -2.25
CA LEU A 105 6.38 8.34 -3.21
C LEU A 105 4.96 8.20 -2.62
N LEU A 106 4.04 9.09 -3.02
CA LEU A 106 2.70 9.16 -2.45
C LEU A 106 1.70 8.38 -3.31
N SER A 107 1.23 7.26 -2.78
CA SER A 107 0.22 6.38 -3.38
C SER A 107 -0.98 6.30 -2.44
N ILE A 108 -2.00 7.13 -2.66
CA ILE A 108 -3.19 7.24 -1.81
C ILE A 108 -4.40 7.74 -2.62
N GLY A 109 -5.60 7.47 -2.14
CA GLY A 109 -6.87 7.86 -2.77
C GLY A 109 -7.61 6.68 -3.40
N GLY A 110 -6.97 5.52 -3.53
CA GLY A 110 -7.60 4.31 -4.05
C GLY A 110 -8.78 3.86 -3.18
N ASN A 111 -8.59 3.75 -1.88
CA ASN A 111 -9.62 3.33 -0.93
C ASN A 111 -10.76 4.36 -0.84
N ASP A 112 -10.45 5.65 -0.87
CA ASP A 112 -11.46 6.73 -0.92
C ASP A 112 -12.47 6.55 -2.06
N LEU A 113 -12.01 6.04 -3.21
CA LEU A 113 -12.86 5.84 -4.39
C LEU A 113 -13.55 4.48 -4.42
N LEU A 114 -12.92 3.43 -3.86
CA LEU A 114 -13.43 2.05 -3.88
C LEU A 114 -14.66 1.87 -3.00
N ASP A 115 -14.73 2.53 -1.85
CA ASP A 115 -15.85 2.45 -0.92
C ASP A 115 -17.14 3.14 -1.46
N GLY A 116 -17.07 3.64 -2.68
CA GLY A 116 -18.23 3.92 -3.53
C GLY A 116 -19.07 5.13 -3.17
N GLY A 117 -18.58 5.97 -2.27
CA GLY A 117 -19.36 7.10 -1.75
C GLY A 117 -18.75 8.47 -1.94
N ASN A 118 -17.45 8.59 -1.96
CA ASN A 118 -16.80 9.90 -1.96
C ASN A 118 -16.58 10.41 -3.39
N PRO A 119 -16.96 11.66 -3.67
CA PRO A 119 -16.54 12.32 -4.91
C PRO A 119 -15.02 12.51 -4.88
N PRO A 120 -14.32 12.49 -6.02
CA PRO A 120 -12.86 12.67 -6.08
C PRO A 120 -12.34 13.97 -5.43
N SER A 121 -13.20 14.95 -5.18
CA SER A 121 -12.83 16.23 -4.57
C SER A 121 -12.27 16.10 -3.15
N GLU A 122 -12.81 15.23 -2.32
CA GLU A 122 -12.37 15.07 -0.93
C GLU A 122 -10.95 14.53 -0.83
N PRO A 123 -10.59 13.37 -1.43
CA PRO A 123 -9.21 12.91 -1.42
C PRO A 123 -8.23 13.87 -2.10
N ILE A 124 -8.66 14.63 -3.11
CA ILE A 124 -7.82 15.66 -3.73
C ILE A 124 -7.53 16.80 -2.75
N GLU A 125 -8.53 17.29 -1.99
CA GLU A 125 -8.34 18.32 -0.97
C GLU A 125 -7.36 17.83 0.12
N ASN A 126 -7.49 16.59 0.58
CA ASN A 126 -6.59 15.99 1.55
C ASN A 126 -5.15 15.86 1.01
N ILE A 127 -4.97 15.46 -0.24
CA ILE A 127 -3.66 15.37 -0.90
C ILE A 127 -3.01 16.77 -1.03
N VAL A 128 -3.78 17.79 -1.37
CA VAL A 128 -3.28 19.18 -1.43
C VAL A 128 -2.75 19.63 -0.07
N GLU A 129 -3.49 19.37 1.02
CA GLU A 129 -3.04 19.71 2.37
C GLU A 129 -1.81 18.91 2.77
N LEU A 130 -1.80 17.60 2.46
CA LEU A 130 -0.69 16.68 2.73
C LEU A 130 0.60 17.16 2.04
N VAL A 131 0.52 17.51 0.75
CA VAL A 131 1.65 18.08 0.00
C VAL A 131 2.14 19.37 0.66
N GLY A 132 1.22 20.25 1.09
CA GLY A 132 1.57 21.47 1.80
C GLY A 132 2.36 21.21 3.09
N LYS A 133 1.98 20.19 3.87
CA LYS A 133 2.70 19.78 5.09
C LYS A 133 4.08 19.23 4.77
N LEU A 134 4.20 18.38 3.75
CA LEU A 134 5.48 17.82 3.30
C LEU A 134 6.44 18.93 2.84
N GLN A 135 5.97 19.88 2.03
CA GLN A 135 6.76 21.04 1.59
C GLN A 135 7.15 21.99 2.72
N ALA A 136 6.29 22.12 3.74
CA ALA A 136 6.61 22.91 4.93
C ALA A 136 7.70 22.24 5.80
N HIS A 137 7.73 20.90 5.81
CA HIS A 137 8.75 20.13 6.53
C HIS A 137 10.11 20.17 5.84
N ASN A 138 10.14 19.97 4.51
CA ASN A 138 11.34 20.11 3.68
C ASN A 138 11.02 20.90 2.41
N ASN A 139 11.49 22.13 2.32
CA ASN A 139 11.21 23.01 1.20
C ASN A 139 11.90 22.63 -0.12
N ASN A 140 12.79 21.63 -0.11
CA ASN A 140 13.46 21.10 -1.31
C ASN A 140 12.98 19.68 -1.69
N ILE A 141 11.89 19.21 -1.06
CA ILE A 141 11.36 17.88 -1.28
C ILE A 141 10.86 17.68 -2.71
N ILE A 142 11.03 16.48 -3.25
CA ILE A 142 10.36 16.05 -4.48
C ILE A 142 9.26 15.06 -4.10
N ILE A 143 8.03 15.33 -4.57
CA ILE A 143 6.86 14.51 -4.28
C ILE A 143 6.35 13.92 -5.58
N TYR A 144 6.35 12.60 -5.68
CA TYR A 144 5.69 11.87 -6.76
C TYR A 144 4.28 11.50 -6.32
N LEU A 145 3.28 11.97 -7.07
CA LEU A 145 1.86 11.62 -6.89
C LEU A 145 1.46 10.57 -7.92
N GLU A 146 0.88 9.48 -7.47
CA GLU A 146 0.35 8.47 -8.38
C GLU A 146 -0.99 8.88 -8.98
N GLU A 147 -1.10 8.79 -10.31
CA GLU A 147 -2.37 8.54 -10.96
C GLU A 147 -2.74 7.08 -10.71
N ILE A 148 -3.90 6.84 -10.08
CA ILE A 148 -4.26 5.51 -9.56
C ILE A 148 -4.39 4.50 -10.70
N ALA A 149 -3.69 3.36 -10.59
CA ALA A 149 -3.87 2.20 -11.45
C ALA A 149 -5.28 1.60 -11.26
N PRO A 150 -5.93 1.09 -12.31
CA PRO A 150 -7.28 0.53 -12.22
C PRO A 150 -7.33 -0.74 -11.37
N ALA A 151 -8.50 -1.05 -10.85
CA ALA A 151 -8.86 -2.36 -10.32
C ALA A 151 -9.10 -3.38 -11.45
N ASN A 152 -9.42 -4.62 -11.10
CA ASN A 152 -9.84 -5.62 -12.08
C ASN A 152 -11.19 -5.26 -12.73
N SER A 153 -11.53 -5.93 -13.84
CA SER A 153 -12.74 -5.64 -14.63
C SER A 153 -14.05 -5.92 -13.87
N GLU A 154 -14.04 -6.76 -12.84
CA GLU A 154 -15.23 -7.06 -12.03
C GLU A 154 -15.51 -5.92 -11.03
N THR A 155 -14.46 -5.31 -10.49
CA THR A 155 -14.54 -4.17 -9.57
C THR A 155 -14.77 -2.85 -10.29
N MET A 156 -14.22 -2.69 -11.51
CA MET A 156 -14.32 -1.46 -12.32
C MET A 156 -15.73 -1.23 -12.86
N THR A 157 -16.62 -0.69 -12.02
CA THR A 157 -17.93 -0.21 -12.48
C THR A 157 -17.78 1.05 -13.35
N ASN A 158 -18.82 1.40 -14.11
CA ASN A 158 -18.83 2.66 -14.87
C ASN A 158 -18.62 3.90 -13.97
N SER A 159 -19.20 3.90 -12.77
CA SER A 159 -19.03 4.99 -11.80
C SER A 159 -17.61 5.08 -11.31
N LEU A 160 -17.00 3.96 -10.90
CA LEU A 160 -15.63 3.93 -10.44
C LEU A 160 -14.65 4.35 -11.54
N THR A 161 -14.87 3.90 -12.78
CA THR A 161 -14.06 4.34 -13.93
C THR A 161 -14.11 5.86 -14.12
N ILE A 162 -15.28 6.48 -14.01
CA ILE A 162 -15.43 7.93 -14.11
C ILE A 162 -14.69 8.62 -12.95
N ASN A 163 -14.84 8.13 -11.73
CA ASN A 163 -14.21 8.70 -10.55
C ASN A 163 -12.68 8.61 -10.60
N ILE A 164 -12.13 7.44 -11.00
CA ILE A 164 -10.67 7.28 -11.15
C ILE A 164 -10.13 8.20 -12.25
N ASN A 165 -10.80 8.30 -13.39
CA ASN A 165 -10.36 9.18 -14.47
C ASN A 165 -10.40 10.66 -14.05
N ASP A 166 -11.43 11.08 -13.31
CA ASP A 166 -11.53 12.43 -12.78
C ASP A 166 -10.45 12.70 -11.74
N PHE A 167 -10.26 11.78 -10.80
CA PHE A 167 -9.19 11.85 -9.80
C PHE A 167 -7.81 11.99 -10.46
N ASN A 168 -7.47 11.09 -11.40
CA ASN A 168 -6.18 11.10 -12.10
C ASN A 168 -5.96 12.42 -12.86
N SER A 169 -6.99 12.94 -13.53
CA SER A 169 -6.93 14.27 -14.18
C SER A 169 -6.66 15.40 -13.19
N GLN A 170 -7.24 15.32 -11.98
CA GLN A 170 -7.00 16.29 -10.93
C GLN A 170 -5.60 16.14 -10.34
N ILE A 171 -5.06 14.91 -10.15
CA ILE A 171 -3.68 14.67 -9.71
C ILE A 171 -2.68 15.39 -10.62
N VAL A 172 -2.82 15.28 -11.95
CA VAL A 172 -1.98 16.01 -12.91
C VAL A 172 -2.07 17.52 -12.69
N THR A 173 -3.29 18.03 -12.51
CA THR A 173 -3.54 19.46 -12.34
C THR A 173 -2.94 20.01 -11.04
N ILE A 174 -3.13 19.29 -9.91
CA ILE A 174 -2.59 19.73 -8.62
C ILE A 174 -1.06 19.60 -8.56
N ALA A 175 -0.48 18.59 -9.19
CA ALA A 175 0.97 18.44 -9.26
C ALA A 175 1.63 19.68 -9.89
N ASP A 176 1.12 20.12 -11.03
CA ASP A 176 1.60 21.35 -11.69
C ASP A 176 1.40 22.58 -10.78
N SER A 177 0.24 22.72 -10.13
CA SER A 177 -0.10 23.89 -9.32
C SER A 177 0.68 23.98 -8.00
N LEU A 178 1.09 22.85 -7.43
CA LEU A 178 1.82 22.76 -6.16
C LEU A 178 3.33 22.77 -6.34
N THR A 179 3.82 22.58 -7.56
CA THR A 179 5.25 22.74 -7.88
C THR A 179 5.66 24.20 -7.72
N ASN A 180 6.78 24.42 -7.06
CA ASN A 180 7.35 25.77 -6.86
C ASN A 180 8.86 25.78 -7.19
N SER A 181 9.52 26.91 -6.95
CA SER A 181 10.94 27.08 -7.31
C SER A 181 11.90 26.16 -6.55
N SER A 182 11.51 25.59 -5.44
CA SER A 182 12.35 24.77 -4.55
C SER A 182 11.91 23.34 -4.46
N SER A 183 10.60 23.08 -4.51
CA SER A 183 9.98 21.76 -4.38
C SER A 183 9.20 21.40 -5.64
N LYS A 184 9.42 20.21 -6.16
CA LYS A 184 8.67 19.67 -7.30
C LYS A 184 7.62 18.69 -6.84
N VAL A 185 6.44 18.78 -7.43
CA VAL A 185 5.36 17.79 -7.33
C VAL A 185 5.11 17.24 -8.73
N ILE A 186 5.24 15.95 -8.89
CA ILE A 186 5.27 15.29 -10.21
C ILE A 186 4.21 14.18 -10.21
N ALA A 187 3.23 14.30 -11.12
CA ALA A 187 2.28 13.22 -11.35
C ALA A 187 2.95 12.09 -12.13
N LEU A 188 2.71 10.84 -11.73
CA LEU A 188 3.18 9.64 -12.42
C LEU A 188 2.00 8.80 -12.86
N ASP A 189 1.92 8.54 -14.15
CA ASP A 189 0.84 7.77 -14.78
C ASP A 189 1.01 6.27 -14.53
N MET A 190 0.36 5.76 -13.47
CA MET A 190 0.28 4.33 -13.18
C MET A 190 -0.94 3.67 -13.85
N ASN A 191 -1.80 4.46 -14.51
CA ASN A 191 -3.06 4.01 -15.10
C ASN A 191 -2.89 3.54 -16.55
N SER A 192 -2.20 4.35 -17.37
CA SER A 192 -2.01 4.04 -18.79
C SER A 192 -1.17 2.77 -18.97
N ASN A 193 -1.62 1.89 -19.86
CA ASN A 193 -0.97 0.60 -20.12
C ASN A 193 -0.94 -0.38 -18.95
N PHE A 194 -1.62 -0.08 -17.84
CA PHE A 194 -1.81 -1.04 -16.77
C PHE A 194 -2.71 -2.19 -17.29
N ASN A 195 -2.35 -3.41 -16.95
CA ASN A 195 -3.07 -4.60 -17.39
C ASN A 195 -3.63 -5.34 -16.17
N GLU A 196 -4.88 -5.79 -16.23
CA GLU A 196 -5.52 -6.57 -15.17
C GLU A 196 -4.70 -7.80 -14.74
N SER A 197 -3.93 -8.40 -15.67
CA SER A 197 -3.01 -9.50 -15.35
C SER A 197 -1.87 -9.10 -14.37
N PHE A 198 -1.70 -7.82 -14.10
CA PHE A 198 -0.75 -7.29 -13.10
C PHE A 198 -1.29 -7.30 -11.67
N LEU A 199 -2.54 -7.71 -11.49
CA LEU A 199 -3.18 -7.81 -10.18
C LEU A 199 -3.06 -9.23 -9.62
N ALA A 200 -2.88 -9.32 -8.31
CA ALA A 200 -2.94 -10.54 -7.52
C ALA A 200 -4.38 -10.86 -7.08
N ASP A 201 -5.16 -9.83 -6.86
CA ASP A 201 -6.58 -9.85 -6.48
C ASP A 201 -7.33 -8.74 -7.23
N ASP A 202 -8.36 -8.16 -6.62
CA ASP A 202 -9.18 -7.11 -7.24
C ASP A 202 -8.42 -5.79 -7.47
N VAL A 203 -7.45 -5.47 -6.63
CA VAL A 203 -6.79 -4.15 -6.59
C VAL A 203 -5.28 -4.18 -6.34
N HIS A 204 -4.76 -5.24 -5.72
CA HIS A 204 -3.36 -5.31 -5.32
C HIS A 204 -2.48 -5.91 -6.40
N TYR A 205 -1.22 -5.53 -6.42
CA TYR A 205 -0.27 -5.95 -7.45
C TYR A 205 0.27 -7.35 -7.21
N ASN A 206 0.43 -8.13 -8.27
CA ASN A 206 1.34 -9.26 -8.30
C ASN A 206 2.77 -8.78 -8.63
N GLN A 207 3.72 -9.69 -8.75
CA GLN A 207 5.12 -9.33 -9.02
C GLN A 207 5.30 -8.55 -10.33
N GLU A 208 4.54 -8.85 -11.38
CA GLU A 208 4.62 -8.13 -12.66
C GLU A 208 4.05 -6.71 -12.54
N GLY A 209 2.94 -6.56 -11.81
CA GLY A 209 2.36 -5.26 -11.51
C GLY A 209 3.26 -4.40 -10.63
N ALA A 210 3.80 -4.99 -9.56
CA ALA A 210 4.78 -4.32 -8.69
C ALA A 210 5.99 -3.81 -9.49
N LYS A 211 6.49 -4.64 -10.43
CA LYS A 211 7.58 -4.23 -11.32
C LYS A 211 7.16 -3.10 -12.25
N PHE A 212 5.96 -3.15 -12.83
CA PHE A 212 5.44 -2.08 -13.71
C PHE A 212 5.41 -0.74 -12.97
N ILE A 213 4.86 -0.69 -11.77
CA ILE A 213 4.82 0.52 -10.93
C ILE A 213 6.23 0.99 -10.56
N ALA A 214 7.11 0.07 -10.16
CA ALA A 214 8.49 0.36 -9.82
C ALA A 214 9.28 1.00 -10.97
N ASP A 215 9.08 0.51 -12.19
CA ASP A 215 9.76 1.04 -13.39
C ASP A 215 9.34 2.50 -13.67
N ILE A 216 8.06 2.85 -13.42
CA ILE A 216 7.56 4.23 -13.57
C ILE A 216 8.16 5.14 -12.51
N TYR A 217 8.16 4.74 -11.23
CA TYR A 217 8.82 5.49 -10.16
C TYR A 217 10.31 5.68 -10.44
N PHE A 218 10.98 4.60 -10.87
CA PHE A 218 12.40 4.67 -11.20
C PHE A 218 12.69 5.66 -12.32
N ALA A 219 11.88 5.67 -13.38
CA ALA A 219 12.01 6.63 -14.48
C ALA A 219 11.80 8.08 -14.00
N GLY A 220 10.83 8.31 -13.10
CA GLY A 220 10.62 9.60 -12.45
C GLY A 220 11.84 10.04 -11.64
N ILE A 221 12.36 9.18 -10.77
CA ILE A 221 13.54 9.47 -9.95
C ILE A 221 14.76 9.75 -10.85
N GLN A 222 14.99 8.92 -11.88
CA GLN A 222 16.10 9.10 -12.81
C GLN A 222 16.05 10.43 -13.58
N SER A 223 14.86 10.97 -13.82
CA SER A 223 14.71 12.27 -14.51
C SER A 223 15.15 13.45 -13.64
N GLU A 224 15.09 13.32 -12.31
CA GLU A 224 15.38 14.38 -11.35
C GLU A 224 16.75 14.22 -10.66
N PHE A 225 17.21 13.00 -10.49
CA PHE A 225 18.43 12.68 -9.75
C PHE A 225 19.43 11.93 -10.64
N SER A 226 20.69 12.35 -10.59
CA SER A 226 21.79 11.59 -11.17
C SER A 226 22.35 10.61 -10.14
N SER A 227 22.61 9.37 -10.55
CA SER A 227 23.31 8.36 -9.73
C SER A 227 24.74 8.77 -9.32
N THR A 228 25.29 9.86 -9.89
CA THR A 228 26.58 10.41 -9.49
C THR A 228 26.51 11.29 -8.24
N ASN A 229 25.33 11.60 -7.74
CA ASN A 229 25.18 12.30 -6.46
C ASN A 229 25.59 11.38 -5.32
N LEU A 230 26.59 11.77 -4.56
CA LEU A 230 27.14 11.01 -3.43
C LEU A 230 26.29 11.16 -2.15
N SER A 231 25.26 11.98 -2.17
CA SER A 231 24.34 12.14 -1.03
C SER A 231 23.42 10.93 -0.90
N ASP A 232 23.23 10.50 0.31
CA ASP A 232 22.28 9.47 0.72
C ASP A 232 20.85 10.03 0.62
N ILE A 233 20.12 9.66 -0.43
CA ILE A 233 18.79 10.19 -0.74
C ILE A 233 17.77 9.46 0.15
N LYS A 234 17.05 10.21 0.99
CA LYS A 234 15.99 9.67 1.85
C LYS A 234 14.68 9.60 1.08
N ILE A 235 14.19 8.39 0.84
CA ILE A 235 12.98 8.12 0.09
C ILE A 235 11.91 7.59 1.05
N LEU A 236 10.77 8.28 1.14
CA LEU A 236 9.61 7.88 1.93
C LEU A 236 8.53 7.28 1.03
N PRO A 237 8.34 5.95 1.00
CA PRO A 237 7.13 5.34 0.45
C PRO A 237 5.97 5.58 1.43
N LEU A 238 4.93 6.29 0.99
CA LEU A 238 3.81 6.75 1.84
C LEU A 238 2.48 6.43 1.15
N GLY A 239 1.55 5.80 1.88
CA GLY A 239 0.22 5.53 1.33
C GLY A 239 -0.53 4.37 1.98
N ASP A 240 -1.21 3.60 1.16
CA ASP A 240 -2.12 2.51 1.55
C ASP A 240 -1.49 1.10 1.40
N SER A 241 -2.35 0.08 1.23
CA SER A 241 -1.94 -1.33 1.06
C SER A 241 -1.03 -1.58 -0.15
N ARG A 242 -1.15 -0.78 -1.22
CA ARG A 242 -0.27 -0.90 -2.40
C ARG A 242 1.18 -0.49 -2.09
N VAL A 243 1.36 0.37 -1.08
CA VAL A 243 2.68 0.70 -0.52
C VAL A 243 3.12 -0.35 0.49
N GLU A 244 2.22 -0.79 1.39
CA GLU A 244 2.53 -1.76 2.44
C GLU A 244 3.03 -3.09 1.85
N GLY A 245 2.25 -3.70 0.96
CA GLY A 245 2.50 -5.05 0.48
C GLY A 245 2.17 -6.12 1.53
N ASN A 246 1.87 -7.32 1.09
CA ASN A 246 1.60 -8.48 1.97
C ASN A 246 2.25 -9.74 1.37
N ARG A 247 3.57 -9.77 1.40
CA ARG A 247 4.34 -10.91 0.90
C ARG A 247 4.45 -11.99 1.98
N PRO A 248 4.26 -13.29 1.66
CA PRO A 248 4.35 -14.38 2.63
C PRO A 248 5.77 -14.64 3.11
#